data_f0146613b615b5a07aafe2d4b2c7ce8a
#
_entry.id   f0146613b615b5a07aafe2d4b2c7ce8a
#
_cell.length_a   1.000
_cell.length_b   1.000
_cell.length_c   1.000
_cell.angle_alpha   90.00
_cell.angle_beta   90.00
_cell.angle_gamma   90.00
#
_symmetry.space_group_name_H-M   'P 1'
#
loop_
_entity.id
_entity.type
_entity.pdbx_description
1 polymer ?
#
loop_
_entity_poly.entity_id
_entity_poly.type
_entity_poly.pdbx_seq_one_letter_code
_entity_poly.pdbx_strand_id
1 'polypeptide(L)'
;MIKIERTSVMNFENAIRGARNPLNSWDRMDSSYDENGNFILGENDLGLAKRLAHAGSDHRKFLRQIFVSVDITAPLYWWKEFDTYKVGTVANSCSTMHKIHAKSFERDDFSCDRLDEGGLAALDALVAYLENERVKFCEDKTNKQAWHNMIQLLPSSYNQMRTVTLNYENLINIYYARKNHKLAEWHTLCDWIEALPYAKDIVLVKEKSEM
;
A
#
# COMPACT_ATOMS: atom_id res chain seq x y z
N MET A 1 7.79 -1.89 11.81
CA MET A 1 7.95 -0.93 10.66
C MET A 1 7.42 -1.61 9.39
N ILE A 2 6.73 -0.88 8.50
CA ILE A 2 6.25 -1.49 7.24
C ILE A 2 7.39 -1.57 6.21
N LYS A 3 7.30 -2.56 5.30
CA LYS A 3 8.20 -2.75 4.16
C LYS A 3 7.40 -2.62 2.88
N ILE A 4 7.90 -1.83 1.93
CA ILE A 4 7.25 -1.53 0.65
C ILE A 4 8.21 -1.91 -0.47
N GLU A 5 7.77 -2.81 -1.39
CA GLU A 5 8.63 -3.40 -2.41
C GLU A 5 7.88 -3.55 -3.73
N ARG A 6 8.62 -3.78 -4.82
CA ARG A 6 8.08 -4.12 -6.14
C ARG A 6 7.03 -3.13 -6.65
N THR A 7 7.27 -1.84 -6.43
CA THR A 7 6.39 -0.80 -6.96
C THR A 7 6.39 -0.80 -8.48
N SER A 8 5.19 -0.81 -9.07
CA SER A 8 4.98 -0.65 -10.50
C SER A 8 3.88 0.38 -10.73
N VAL A 9 4.17 1.39 -11.54
CA VAL A 9 3.20 2.42 -11.95
C VAL A 9 2.90 2.25 -13.43
N MET A 10 1.64 2.27 -13.81
CA MET A 10 1.24 1.91 -15.15
C MET A 10 0.09 2.79 -15.68
N ASN A 11 -0.05 2.82 -17.01
CA ASN A 11 -1.16 3.41 -17.74
C ASN A 11 -1.17 4.95 -17.82
N PHE A 12 -0.04 5.62 -17.59
CA PHE A 12 0.07 7.08 -17.75
C PHE A 12 -0.35 7.54 -19.14
N GLU A 13 0.11 6.88 -20.20
CA GLU A 13 -0.20 7.24 -21.60
C GLU A 13 -1.70 7.33 -21.84
N ASN A 14 -2.46 6.27 -21.48
CA ASN A 14 -3.90 6.24 -21.70
C ASN A 14 -4.65 7.25 -20.82
N ALA A 15 -4.17 7.46 -19.58
CA ALA A 15 -4.75 8.44 -18.67
C ALA A 15 -4.59 9.87 -19.21
N ILE A 16 -3.41 10.23 -19.73
CA ILE A 16 -3.13 11.55 -20.31
C ILE A 16 -3.91 11.74 -21.62
N ARG A 17 -3.88 10.74 -22.51
CA ARG A 17 -4.69 10.77 -23.74
C ARG A 17 -6.18 10.96 -23.43
N GLY A 18 -6.70 10.23 -22.43
CA GLY A 18 -8.07 10.35 -21.96
C GLY A 18 -8.39 11.73 -21.36
N ALA A 19 -7.44 12.36 -20.67
CA ALA A 19 -7.58 13.70 -20.13
C ALA A 19 -7.73 14.78 -21.22
N ARG A 20 -7.29 14.52 -22.45
CA ARG A 20 -7.41 15.43 -23.61
C ARG A 20 -8.71 15.27 -24.39
N ASN A 21 -9.46 14.18 -24.18
CA ASN A 21 -10.71 13.89 -24.90
C ASN A 21 -11.73 15.04 -24.84
N PRO A 22 -11.98 15.71 -23.68
CA PRO A 22 -13.04 16.72 -23.61
C PRO A 22 -12.87 17.91 -24.55
N LEU A 23 -11.63 18.22 -24.94
CA LEU A 23 -11.32 19.35 -25.84
C LEU A 23 -10.72 18.89 -27.18
N ASN A 24 -10.72 17.59 -27.48
CA ASN A 24 -10.11 16.99 -28.67
C ASN A 24 -8.67 17.50 -28.93
N SER A 25 -7.87 17.68 -27.86
CA SER A 25 -6.56 18.34 -27.94
C SER A 25 -5.39 17.35 -27.99
N TRP A 26 -5.56 16.23 -28.70
CA TRP A 26 -4.54 15.18 -28.83
C TRP A 26 -3.32 15.65 -29.63
N ASP A 27 -3.50 16.60 -30.55
CA ASP A 27 -2.45 17.28 -31.32
C ASP A 27 -1.42 18.03 -30.42
N ARG A 28 -1.77 18.27 -29.16
CA ARG A 28 -0.92 18.92 -28.17
C ARG A 28 -0.18 17.96 -27.26
N MET A 29 -0.33 16.64 -27.47
CA MET A 29 0.43 15.66 -26.72
C MET A 29 1.92 15.79 -27.04
N ASP A 30 2.75 15.83 -26.00
CA ASP A 30 4.21 15.96 -26.10
C ASP A 30 4.96 14.94 -25.23
N SER A 31 4.23 14.00 -24.64
CA SER A 31 4.80 12.87 -23.89
C SER A 31 5.32 11.81 -24.83
N SER A 32 6.38 11.10 -24.44
CA SER A 32 7.01 10.06 -25.23
C SER A 32 7.62 8.96 -24.34
N TYR A 33 8.05 7.88 -24.96
CA TYR A 33 8.82 6.85 -24.27
C TYR A 33 10.31 7.17 -24.34
N ASP A 34 11.02 6.96 -23.23
CA ASP A 34 12.47 7.02 -23.18
C ASP A 34 13.11 5.74 -23.78
N GLU A 35 14.43 5.70 -23.84
CA GLU A 35 15.20 4.55 -24.34
C GLU A 35 15.02 3.27 -23.50
N ASN A 36 14.55 3.39 -22.27
CA ASN A 36 14.29 2.29 -21.35
C ASN A 36 12.82 1.83 -21.39
N GLY A 37 11.98 2.46 -22.23
CA GLY A 37 10.56 2.16 -22.35
C GLY A 37 9.68 2.77 -21.23
N ASN A 38 10.18 3.75 -20.48
CA ASN A 38 9.38 4.50 -19.54
C ASN A 38 8.62 5.63 -20.23
N PHE A 39 7.35 5.79 -19.90
CA PHE A 39 6.53 6.89 -20.43
C PHE A 39 6.84 8.17 -19.66
N ILE A 40 7.41 9.15 -20.36
CA ILE A 40 7.83 10.45 -19.81
C ILE A 40 6.82 11.52 -20.25
N LEU A 41 6.27 12.24 -19.26
CA LEU A 41 5.36 13.36 -19.52
C LEU A 41 6.12 14.55 -20.07
N GLY A 42 5.69 15.07 -21.23
CA GLY A 42 6.12 16.35 -21.74
C GLY A 42 5.52 17.53 -20.95
N GLU A 43 6.04 18.73 -21.22
CA GLU A 43 5.63 19.94 -20.48
C GLU A 43 4.13 20.26 -20.64
N ASN A 44 3.57 20.09 -21.84
CA ASN A 44 2.16 20.35 -22.13
C ASN A 44 1.26 19.35 -21.41
N ASP A 45 1.62 18.06 -21.42
CA ASP A 45 0.87 17.00 -20.78
C ASP A 45 0.94 17.09 -19.26
N LEU A 46 2.13 17.34 -18.70
CA LEU A 46 2.30 17.58 -17.26
C LEU A 46 1.55 18.83 -16.82
N GLY A 47 1.62 19.92 -17.60
CA GLY A 47 0.86 21.14 -17.34
C GLY A 47 -0.66 20.91 -17.34
N LEU A 48 -1.17 20.08 -18.25
CA LEU A 48 -2.59 19.68 -18.26
C LEU A 48 -2.92 18.85 -17.00
N ALA A 49 -2.12 17.83 -16.70
CA ALA A 49 -2.32 16.95 -15.55
C ALA A 49 -2.37 17.74 -14.23
N LYS A 50 -1.43 18.67 -14.02
CA LYS A 50 -1.42 19.59 -12.87
C LYS A 50 -2.71 20.40 -12.76
N ARG A 51 -3.13 21.06 -13.85
CA ARG A 51 -4.36 21.87 -13.84
C ARG A 51 -5.60 21.05 -13.49
N LEU A 52 -5.74 19.84 -14.07
CA LEU A 52 -6.87 18.96 -13.81
C LEU A 52 -6.84 18.39 -12.39
N ALA A 53 -5.67 18.02 -11.87
CA ALA A 53 -5.51 17.52 -10.51
C ALA A 53 -5.92 18.57 -9.46
N HIS A 54 -5.59 19.86 -9.70
CA HIS A 54 -5.95 20.99 -8.82
C HIS A 54 -7.38 21.49 -8.99
N ALA A 55 -8.09 21.09 -10.05
CA ALA A 55 -9.43 21.61 -10.35
C ALA A 55 -10.57 20.89 -9.60
N GLY A 56 -10.25 19.90 -8.76
CA GLY A 56 -11.21 19.14 -7.95
C GLY A 56 -11.54 17.76 -8.51
N SER A 57 -12.34 17.00 -7.77
CA SER A 57 -12.62 15.58 -8.00
C SER A 57 -13.20 15.26 -9.39
N ASP A 58 -14.03 16.16 -9.93
CA ASP A 58 -14.70 15.97 -11.22
C ASP A 58 -13.71 16.07 -12.41
N HIS A 59 -12.66 16.88 -12.26
CA HIS A 59 -11.66 17.11 -13.28
C HIS A 59 -10.48 16.13 -13.17
N ARG A 60 -10.10 15.69 -11.97
CA ARG A 60 -8.98 14.79 -11.74
C ARG A 60 -9.29 13.31 -11.96
N LYS A 61 -10.46 12.96 -12.52
CA LYS A 61 -10.87 11.56 -12.78
C LYS A 61 -9.88 10.75 -13.61
N PHE A 62 -9.02 11.39 -14.42
CA PHE A 62 -7.96 10.70 -15.16
C PHE A 62 -6.96 9.98 -14.22
N LEU A 63 -6.79 10.47 -12.98
CA LEU A 63 -5.94 9.84 -11.97
C LEU A 63 -6.44 8.45 -11.57
N ARG A 64 -7.72 8.14 -11.76
CA ARG A 64 -8.29 6.80 -11.53
C ARG A 64 -7.82 5.79 -12.56
N GLN A 65 -7.26 6.23 -13.68
CA GLN A 65 -6.68 5.40 -14.73
C GLN A 65 -5.17 5.17 -14.57
N ILE A 66 -4.50 5.87 -13.65
CA ILE A 66 -3.09 5.65 -13.33
C ILE A 66 -3.04 4.67 -12.17
N PHE A 67 -2.64 3.44 -12.45
CA PHE A 67 -2.60 2.36 -11.45
C PHE A 67 -1.23 2.22 -10.83
N VAL A 68 -1.21 1.82 -9.57
CA VAL A 68 0.00 1.44 -8.84
C VAL A 68 -0.20 0.06 -8.26
N SER A 69 0.72 -0.86 -8.53
CA SER A 69 0.79 -2.17 -7.88
C SER A 69 2.04 -2.23 -7.02
N VAL A 70 1.92 -2.77 -5.81
CA VAL A 70 2.98 -2.76 -4.81
C VAL A 70 2.83 -3.89 -3.81
N ASP A 71 3.94 -4.47 -3.37
CA ASP A 71 3.96 -5.42 -2.25
C ASP A 71 4.21 -4.65 -0.95
N ILE A 72 3.30 -4.80 0.01
CA ILE A 72 3.39 -4.17 1.32
C ILE A 72 3.37 -5.26 2.39
N THR A 73 4.41 -5.30 3.23
CA THR A 73 4.43 -6.10 4.46
C THR A 73 4.19 -5.18 5.64
N ALA A 74 3.10 -5.41 6.38
CA ALA A 74 2.67 -4.55 7.46
C ALA A 74 1.92 -5.33 8.56
N PRO A 75 1.86 -4.82 9.80
CA PRO A 75 1.15 -5.49 10.88
C PRO A 75 -0.37 -5.50 10.65
N LEU A 76 -1.03 -6.52 11.16
CA LEU A 76 -2.49 -6.70 11.02
C LEU A 76 -3.26 -5.49 11.56
N TYR A 77 -2.78 -4.81 12.62
CA TYR A 77 -3.44 -3.61 13.14
C TYR A 77 -3.44 -2.47 12.13
N TRP A 78 -2.39 -2.31 11.32
CA TRP A 78 -2.32 -1.32 10.25
C TRP A 78 -3.22 -1.72 9.08
N TRP A 79 -3.25 -2.99 8.71
CA TRP A 79 -4.12 -3.49 7.64
C TRP A 79 -5.61 -3.27 7.93
N LYS A 80 -6.04 -3.35 9.21
CA LYS A 80 -7.43 -3.04 9.61
C LYS A 80 -7.82 -1.60 9.23
N GLU A 81 -6.90 -0.65 9.33
CA GLU A 81 -7.15 0.72 8.92
C GLU A 81 -7.04 0.87 7.39
N PHE A 82 -6.06 0.23 6.75
CA PHE A 82 -5.91 0.25 5.30
C PHE A 82 -7.14 -0.34 4.60
N ASP A 83 -7.75 -1.37 5.14
CA ASP A 83 -8.96 -2.02 4.60
C ASP A 83 -10.19 -1.09 4.54
N THR A 84 -10.13 0.11 5.09
CA THR A 84 -11.16 1.14 4.91
C THR A 84 -11.13 1.77 3.51
N TYR A 85 -10.00 1.71 2.80
CA TYR A 85 -9.82 2.24 1.44
C TYR A 85 -10.21 1.20 0.38
N LYS A 86 -11.49 0.81 0.33
CA LYS A 86 -11.97 -0.30 -0.53
C LYS A 86 -12.25 0.10 -1.97
N VAL A 87 -12.63 1.36 -2.22
CA VAL A 87 -13.05 1.80 -3.55
C VAL A 87 -11.83 1.98 -4.44
N GLY A 88 -11.74 1.20 -5.52
CA GLY A 88 -10.62 1.25 -6.46
C GLY A 88 -9.33 0.63 -5.93
N THR A 89 -9.40 -0.15 -4.84
CA THR A 89 -8.26 -0.86 -4.24
C THR A 89 -8.54 -2.35 -4.21
N VAL A 90 -7.57 -3.16 -4.65
CA VAL A 90 -7.60 -4.62 -4.59
C VAL A 90 -6.34 -5.11 -3.88
N ALA A 91 -6.50 -6.06 -2.96
CA ALA A 91 -5.38 -6.66 -2.23
C ALA A 91 -5.45 -8.19 -2.23
N ASN A 92 -4.32 -8.83 -2.56
CA ASN A 92 -4.11 -10.25 -2.39
C ASN A 92 -3.14 -10.49 -1.24
N SER A 93 -3.58 -11.15 -0.18
CA SER A 93 -2.79 -11.34 1.04
C SER A 93 -2.19 -12.74 1.16
N CYS A 94 -1.00 -12.84 1.77
CA CYS A 94 -0.51 -14.10 2.29
C CYS A 94 -1.47 -14.62 3.37
N SER A 95 -1.89 -15.88 3.22
CA SER A 95 -2.90 -16.44 4.12
C SER A 95 -2.33 -16.75 5.50
N THR A 96 -2.89 -16.12 6.52
CA THR A 96 -2.65 -16.47 7.92
C THR A 96 -3.40 -17.73 8.37
N MET A 97 -4.29 -18.27 7.53
CA MET A 97 -5.07 -19.48 7.82
C MET A 97 -4.44 -20.73 7.23
N HIS A 98 -4.11 -20.70 5.92
CA HIS A 98 -3.69 -21.90 5.20
C HIS A 98 -2.20 -22.19 5.30
N LYS A 99 -1.37 -21.17 5.47
CA LYS A 99 0.09 -21.28 5.37
C LYS A 99 0.85 -20.71 6.58
N ILE A 100 0.15 -20.37 7.66
CA ILE A 100 0.77 -19.82 8.87
C ILE A 100 1.86 -20.74 9.46
N HIS A 101 1.70 -22.05 9.29
CA HIS A 101 2.63 -23.07 9.76
C HIS A 101 3.81 -23.34 8.82
N ALA A 102 3.85 -22.72 7.64
CA ALA A 102 4.86 -23.05 6.61
C ALA A 102 6.26 -22.53 6.92
N LYS A 103 6.37 -21.52 7.76
CA LYS A 103 7.62 -20.92 8.25
C LYS A 103 7.61 -20.95 9.78
N SER A 104 8.79 -21.06 10.41
CA SER A 104 8.95 -20.84 11.85
C SER A 104 8.53 -19.43 12.25
N PHE A 105 7.99 -19.30 13.46
CA PHE A 105 7.73 -17.99 14.04
C PHE A 105 9.00 -17.41 14.65
N GLU A 106 9.32 -16.18 14.24
CA GLU A 106 10.47 -15.43 14.74
C GLU A 106 10.01 -14.03 15.19
N ARG A 107 10.79 -13.36 16.04
CA ARG A 107 10.46 -12.01 16.49
C ARG A 107 10.26 -11.03 15.33
N ASP A 108 11.04 -11.17 14.27
CA ASP A 108 11.00 -10.32 13.07
C ASP A 108 9.70 -10.46 12.25
N ASP A 109 8.92 -11.50 12.51
CA ASP A 109 7.58 -11.64 11.94
C ASP A 109 6.56 -10.68 12.57
N PHE A 110 6.95 -9.91 13.58
CA PHE A 110 6.08 -9.02 14.33
C PHE A 110 6.62 -7.59 14.39
N SER A 111 5.75 -6.61 14.27
CA SER A 111 6.09 -5.20 14.53
C SER A 111 6.21 -4.98 16.03
N CYS A 112 7.45 -4.81 16.51
CA CYS A 112 7.79 -4.71 17.92
C CYS A 112 8.77 -3.55 18.24
N ASP A 113 9.07 -2.72 17.27
CA ASP A 113 10.07 -1.65 17.32
C ASP A 113 9.78 -0.56 18.36
N ARG A 114 8.57 -0.54 18.96
CA ARG A 114 8.16 0.42 19.98
C ARG A 114 7.73 -0.24 21.29
N LEU A 115 7.97 -1.54 21.46
CA LEU A 115 7.73 -2.23 22.72
C LEU A 115 8.85 -1.91 23.72
N ASP A 116 8.49 -1.75 24.99
CA ASP A 116 9.42 -1.73 26.10
C ASP A 116 9.92 -3.16 26.44
N GLU A 117 10.80 -3.28 27.43
CA GLU A 117 11.35 -4.59 27.85
C GLU A 117 10.27 -5.59 28.25
N GLY A 118 9.23 -5.12 28.97
CA GLY A 118 8.11 -5.98 29.38
C GLY A 118 7.29 -6.46 28.20
N GLY A 119 7.02 -5.56 27.24
CA GLY A 119 6.33 -5.88 25.99
C GLY A 119 7.11 -6.86 25.13
N LEU A 120 8.43 -6.68 25.03
CA LEU A 120 9.31 -7.59 24.29
C LEU A 120 9.34 -8.98 24.94
N ALA A 121 9.46 -9.06 26.28
CA ALA A 121 9.43 -10.35 26.99
C ALA A 121 8.10 -11.09 26.78
N ALA A 122 6.98 -10.38 26.81
CA ALA A 122 5.66 -10.95 26.56
C ALA A 122 5.53 -11.47 25.10
N LEU A 123 6.04 -10.71 24.12
CA LEU A 123 6.07 -11.13 22.72
C LEU A 123 6.92 -12.38 22.53
N ASP A 124 8.12 -12.43 23.12
CA ASP A 124 9.03 -13.59 23.02
C ASP A 124 8.39 -14.86 23.60
N ALA A 125 7.73 -14.76 24.73
CA ALA A 125 6.99 -15.89 25.32
C ALA A 125 5.86 -16.38 24.39
N LEU A 126 5.15 -15.44 23.75
CA LEU A 126 4.10 -15.77 22.77
C LEU A 126 4.68 -16.41 21.51
N VAL A 127 5.76 -15.86 20.96
CA VAL A 127 6.45 -16.43 19.78
C VAL A 127 6.93 -17.85 20.06
N ALA A 128 7.54 -18.10 21.22
CA ALA A 128 7.96 -19.45 21.63
C ALA A 128 6.77 -20.42 21.75
N TYR A 129 5.64 -19.94 22.28
CA TYR A 129 4.42 -20.75 22.34
C TYR A 129 3.87 -21.07 20.94
N LEU A 130 3.75 -20.07 20.08
CA LEU A 130 3.27 -20.25 18.70
C LEU A 130 4.16 -21.21 17.91
N GLU A 131 5.48 -21.10 18.06
CA GLU A 131 6.43 -22.01 17.41
C GLU A 131 6.28 -23.46 17.90
N ASN A 132 6.08 -23.66 19.20
CA ASN A 132 5.82 -24.99 19.74
C ASN A 132 4.53 -25.61 19.16
N GLU A 133 3.45 -24.81 19.06
CA GLU A 133 2.20 -25.26 18.44
C GLU A 133 2.37 -25.54 16.93
N ARG A 134 3.19 -24.73 16.24
CA ARG A 134 3.53 -24.96 14.84
C ARG A 134 4.24 -26.30 14.66
N VAL A 135 5.22 -26.61 15.49
CA VAL A 135 5.96 -27.89 15.44
C VAL A 135 4.99 -29.05 15.63
N LYS A 136 4.15 -29.03 16.67
CA LYS A 136 3.12 -30.06 16.92
C LYS A 136 2.20 -30.27 15.71
N PHE A 137 1.75 -29.17 15.08
CA PHE A 137 0.91 -29.24 13.88
C PHE A 137 1.69 -29.76 12.65
N CYS A 138 2.99 -29.45 12.55
CA CYS A 138 3.82 -29.97 11.46
C CYS A 138 4.08 -31.47 11.57
N GLU A 139 4.21 -31.99 12.79
CA GLU A 139 4.37 -33.42 13.09
C GLU A 139 3.07 -34.19 12.86
N ASP A 140 1.94 -33.61 13.24
CA ASP A 140 0.63 -34.18 13.03
C ASP A 140 -0.37 -33.16 12.46
N LYS A 141 -0.59 -33.17 11.15
CA LYS A 141 -1.52 -32.29 10.44
C LYS A 141 -2.98 -32.49 10.83
N THR A 142 -3.33 -33.54 11.57
CA THR A 142 -4.69 -33.76 12.10
C THR A 142 -4.91 -33.07 13.46
N ASN A 143 -3.86 -32.56 14.09
CA ASN A 143 -3.91 -31.81 15.35
C ASN A 143 -4.56 -30.43 15.17
N LYS A 144 -5.89 -30.43 15.10
CA LYS A 144 -6.67 -29.18 14.95
C LYS A 144 -6.48 -28.23 16.12
N GLN A 145 -6.21 -28.73 17.34
CA GLN A 145 -6.01 -27.88 18.51
C GLN A 145 -4.76 -27.03 18.36
N ALA A 146 -3.64 -27.59 17.95
CA ALA A 146 -2.42 -26.85 17.70
C ALA A 146 -2.62 -25.79 16.58
N TRP A 147 -3.36 -26.14 15.53
CA TRP A 147 -3.71 -25.18 14.48
C TRP A 147 -4.58 -24.03 15.02
N HIS A 148 -5.62 -24.32 15.82
CA HIS A 148 -6.47 -23.29 16.42
C HIS A 148 -5.67 -22.37 17.37
N ASN A 149 -4.74 -22.93 18.15
CA ASN A 149 -3.89 -22.16 19.05
C ASN A 149 -3.05 -21.13 18.28
N MET A 150 -2.46 -21.51 17.14
CA MET A 150 -1.73 -20.56 16.28
C MET A 150 -2.62 -19.45 15.75
N ILE A 151 -3.83 -19.78 15.26
CA ILE A 151 -4.73 -18.80 14.63
C ILE A 151 -5.31 -17.82 15.66
N GLN A 152 -5.78 -18.35 16.81
CA GLN A 152 -6.48 -17.53 17.80
C GLN A 152 -5.55 -16.66 18.62
N LEU A 153 -4.30 -17.07 18.82
CA LEU A 153 -3.29 -16.32 19.56
C LEU A 153 -2.39 -15.46 18.68
N LEU A 154 -2.57 -15.47 17.34
CA LEU A 154 -1.79 -14.62 16.46
C LEU A 154 -2.06 -13.14 16.78
N PRO A 155 -1.08 -12.38 17.28
CA PRO A 155 -1.31 -11.01 17.71
C PRO A 155 -1.45 -10.08 16.50
N SER A 156 -2.10 -8.94 16.69
CA SER A 156 -2.30 -7.95 15.63
C SER A 156 -1.00 -7.27 15.14
N SER A 157 0.10 -7.46 15.86
CA SER A 157 1.45 -7.04 15.45
C SER A 157 2.09 -7.95 14.41
N TYR A 158 1.49 -9.10 14.08
CA TYR A 158 1.99 -9.99 13.03
C TYR A 158 2.02 -9.30 11.68
N ASN A 159 3.16 -9.34 10.99
CA ASN A 159 3.39 -8.71 9.71
C ASN A 159 2.90 -9.60 8.56
N GLN A 160 1.84 -9.16 7.90
CA GLN A 160 1.29 -9.84 6.73
C GLN A 160 1.69 -9.12 5.45
N MET A 161 2.20 -9.85 4.46
CA MET A 161 2.45 -9.31 3.13
C MET A 161 1.16 -9.36 2.31
N ARG A 162 0.90 -8.25 1.58
CA ARG A 162 -0.16 -8.16 0.57
C ARG A 162 0.36 -7.48 -0.68
N THR A 163 0.02 -8.02 -1.86
CA THR A 163 0.13 -7.29 -3.12
C THR A 163 -1.12 -6.43 -3.28
N VAL A 164 -0.94 -5.12 -3.35
CA VAL A 164 -2.02 -4.14 -3.44
C VAL A 164 -1.97 -3.45 -4.79
N THR A 165 -3.13 -3.34 -5.46
CA THR A 165 -3.29 -2.47 -6.63
C THR A 165 -4.33 -1.41 -6.31
N LEU A 166 -3.97 -0.15 -6.55
CA LEU A 166 -4.80 1.03 -6.35
C LEU A 166 -4.47 2.09 -7.42
N ASN A 167 -5.08 3.25 -7.36
CA ASN A 167 -4.86 4.32 -8.34
C ASN A 167 -4.44 5.63 -7.67
N TYR A 168 -3.98 6.59 -8.47
CA TYR A 168 -3.48 7.89 -7.98
C TYR A 168 -4.56 8.70 -7.24
N GLU A 169 -5.84 8.57 -7.56
CA GLU A 169 -6.93 9.20 -6.79
C GLU A 169 -7.02 8.61 -5.38
N ASN A 170 -6.85 7.29 -5.23
CA ASN A 170 -6.78 6.65 -3.90
C ASN A 170 -5.60 7.18 -3.08
N LEU A 171 -4.44 7.38 -3.73
CA LEU A 171 -3.24 7.90 -3.06
C LEU A 171 -3.44 9.31 -2.53
N ILE A 172 -4.15 10.20 -3.27
CA ILE A 172 -4.53 11.53 -2.75
C ILE A 172 -5.31 11.39 -1.44
N ASN A 173 -6.36 10.57 -1.46
CA ASN A 173 -7.23 10.40 -0.29
C ASN A 173 -6.48 9.81 0.91
N ILE A 174 -5.62 8.80 0.67
CA ILE A 174 -4.79 8.19 1.71
C ILE A 174 -3.79 9.20 2.28
N TYR A 175 -3.06 9.90 1.42
CA TYR A 175 -2.02 10.84 1.83
C TYR A 175 -2.58 11.92 2.76
N TYR A 176 -3.63 12.63 2.35
CA TYR A 176 -4.19 13.72 3.16
C TYR A 176 -4.87 13.23 4.44
N ALA A 177 -5.45 12.03 4.45
CA ALA A 177 -6.02 11.44 5.65
C ALA A 177 -4.96 10.93 6.64
N ARG A 178 -3.75 10.60 6.18
CA ARG A 178 -2.77 9.83 6.97
C ARG A 178 -1.43 10.52 7.22
N LYS A 179 -1.07 11.58 6.51
CA LYS A 179 0.22 12.28 6.66
C LYS A 179 0.54 12.75 8.09
N ASN A 180 -0.48 12.98 8.92
CA ASN A 180 -0.34 13.38 10.32
C ASN A 180 -0.82 12.29 11.29
N HIS A 181 -0.84 11.04 10.86
CA HIS A 181 -1.38 9.94 11.68
C HIS A 181 -0.42 9.57 12.82
N LYS A 182 -0.97 8.98 13.92
CA LYS A 182 -0.18 8.57 15.09
C LYS A 182 0.77 7.41 14.83
N LEU A 183 0.38 6.49 13.92
CA LEU A 183 1.18 5.32 13.55
C LEU A 183 2.24 5.72 12.53
N ALA A 184 3.52 5.46 12.82
CA ALA A 184 4.64 5.79 11.94
C ALA A 184 4.61 5.03 10.62
N GLU A 185 3.95 3.88 10.58
CA GLU A 185 3.73 3.08 9.37
C GLU A 185 3.02 3.89 8.28
N TRP A 186 2.09 4.78 8.66
CA TRP A 186 1.44 5.68 7.71
C TRP A 186 2.38 6.75 7.16
N HIS A 187 3.34 7.22 7.97
CA HIS A 187 4.36 8.17 7.47
C HIS A 187 5.24 7.50 6.42
N THR A 188 5.69 6.26 6.67
CA THR A 188 6.45 5.49 5.67
C THR A 188 5.67 5.30 4.35
N LEU A 189 4.35 5.05 4.43
CA LEU A 189 3.52 4.98 3.22
C LEU A 189 3.40 6.35 2.54
N CYS A 190 3.24 7.44 3.29
CA CYS A 190 3.19 8.79 2.72
C CYS A 190 4.51 9.16 2.03
N ASP A 191 5.66 8.85 2.62
CA ASP A 191 6.98 9.06 2.01
C ASP A 191 7.12 8.28 0.70
N TRP A 192 6.63 7.04 0.67
CA TRP A 192 6.57 6.25 -0.55
C TRP A 192 5.65 6.88 -1.60
N ILE A 193 4.48 7.40 -1.23
CA ILE A 193 3.57 8.11 -2.15
C ILE A 193 4.28 9.32 -2.77
N GLU A 194 5.03 10.10 -1.97
CA GLU A 194 5.78 11.28 -2.44
C GLU A 194 6.87 10.93 -3.47
N ALA A 195 7.42 9.72 -3.36
CA ALA A 195 8.48 9.23 -4.26
C ALA A 195 7.95 8.66 -5.60
N LEU A 196 6.64 8.49 -5.75
CA LEU A 196 6.06 7.99 -7.00
C LEU A 196 6.21 8.97 -8.15
N PRO A 197 6.25 8.50 -9.41
CA PRO A 197 6.36 9.35 -10.60
C PRO A 197 5.30 10.46 -10.59
N TYR A 198 5.73 11.71 -10.73
CA TYR A 198 4.89 12.92 -10.77
C TYR A 198 3.97 13.12 -9.56
N ALA A 199 4.12 12.35 -8.47
CA ALA A 199 3.24 12.47 -7.29
C ALA A 199 3.23 13.88 -6.70
N LYS A 200 4.39 14.54 -6.63
CA LYS A 200 4.50 15.92 -6.13
C LYS A 200 3.68 16.92 -6.95
N ASP A 201 3.45 16.62 -8.22
CA ASP A 201 2.75 17.49 -9.17
C ASP A 201 1.25 17.22 -9.25
N ILE A 202 0.82 15.95 -9.09
CA ILE A 202 -0.56 15.53 -9.36
C ILE A 202 -1.24 14.76 -8.23
N VAL A 203 -0.51 14.34 -7.18
CA VAL A 203 -1.07 13.70 -5.98
C VAL A 203 -1.04 14.64 -4.79
N LEU A 204 0.08 15.37 -4.57
CA LEU A 204 0.24 16.30 -3.44
C LEU A 204 -0.41 17.66 -3.72
N VAL A 205 -1.60 17.64 -4.26
CA VAL A 205 -2.37 18.85 -4.63
C VAL A 205 -3.19 19.34 -3.44
N LYS A 206 -3.05 20.62 -3.03
CA LYS A 206 -3.92 21.21 -2.01
C LYS A 206 -5.34 21.34 -2.57
N GLU A 207 -6.34 20.88 -1.83
CA GLU A 207 -7.73 21.16 -2.18
C GLU A 207 -8.01 22.66 -2.01
N LYS A 208 -8.79 23.26 -2.94
CA LYS A 208 -9.19 24.67 -2.89
C LYS A 208 -10.09 25.06 -1.70
N SER A 209 -10.45 24.11 -0.83
CA SER A 209 -11.32 24.32 0.32
C SER A 209 -10.62 24.81 1.59
N GLU A 210 -9.30 25.07 1.55
CA GLU A 210 -8.54 25.60 2.69
C GLU A 210 -8.03 27.04 2.46
N MET A 211 -8.68 27.83 1.60
CA MET A 211 -8.45 29.29 1.50
C MET A 211 -9.71 30.06 1.90
#